data_73b412cfc167ddf52a539ff4b75b1081
#
_entry.id   73b412cfc167ddf52a539ff4b75b1081
#
_cell.length_a   1.000
_cell.length_b   1.000
_cell.length_c   1.000
_cell.angle_alpha   90.00
_cell.angle_beta   90.00
_cell.angle_gamma   90.00
#
_symmetry.space_group_name_H-M   'P 1'
#
loop_
_entity.id
_entity.type
_entity.pdbx_description
1 polymer ?
#
loop_
_entity_poly.entity_id
_entity_poly.type
_entity_poly.pdbx_seq_one_letter_code
_entity_poly.pdbx_strand_id
1 'polypeptide(L)'
;HDISDFLTLLRESRDDKAAFMNDHMEAFFREMVQEFCAADIARLSFVEVNGHRCAAILAFDYGTDRLLYNSGFDREYSHLSVGLLVKANSVREAIEAGKRRYDFLRGNEPYKYDLGAIDAPLYQCTVRRAE
;
A
#
# COMPACT_ATOMS: atom_id res chain seq x y z
N HIS A 1 -17.86 1.04 2.23
CA HIS A 1 -17.45 2.33 1.65
C HIS A 1 -15.94 2.43 1.46
N ASP A 2 -15.13 2.20 2.50
CA ASP A 2 -13.69 2.46 2.47
C ASP A 2 -12.92 1.67 1.40
N ILE A 3 -13.21 0.39 1.23
CA ILE A 3 -12.54 -0.41 0.19
C ILE A 3 -12.89 0.07 -1.23
N SER A 4 -14.12 0.53 -1.45
CA SER A 4 -14.53 1.07 -2.75
C SER A 4 -13.79 2.36 -3.10
N ASP A 5 -13.62 3.26 -2.13
CA ASP A 5 -12.86 4.49 -2.30
C ASP A 5 -11.37 4.20 -2.56
N PHE A 6 -10.79 3.24 -1.84
CA PHE A 6 -9.42 2.79 -2.09
C PHE A 6 -9.24 2.25 -3.51
N LEU A 7 -10.14 1.39 -3.97
CA LEU A 7 -10.06 0.82 -5.32
C LEU A 7 -10.21 1.88 -6.42
N THR A 8 -11.06 2.88 -6.19
CA THR A 8 -11.19 4.03 -7.09
C THR A 8 -9.89 4.81 -7.19
N LEU A 9 -9.31 5.19 -6.04
CA LEU A 9 -8.04 5.92 -6.00
C LEU A 9 -6.88 5.11 -6.60
N LEU A 10 -6.90 3.79 -6.41
CA LEU A 10 -5.90 2.91 -6.99
C LEU A 10 -5.95 2.92 -8.53
N ARG A 11 -7.14 2.87 -9.11
CA ARG A 11 -7.35 2.96 -10.57
C ARG A 11 -6.93 4.32 -11.14
N GLU A 12 -7.28 5.39 -10.44
CA GLU A 12 -7.02 6.77 -10.88
C GLU A 12 -5.54 7.14 -10.84
N SER A 13 -4.75 6.49 -9.99
CA SER A 13 -3.36 6.88 -9.77
C SER A 13 -2.44 6.59 -10.95
N ARG A 14 -2.71 5.52 -11.73
CA ARG A 14 -1.91 5.13 -12.91
C ARG A 14 -2.75 4.27 -13.87
N ASP A 15 -2.51 4.41 -15.17
CA ASP A 15 -3.25 3.65 -16.20
C ASP A 15 -2.97 2.14 -16.14
N ASP A 16 -1.75 1.71 -15.80
CA ASP A 16 -1.41 0.31 -15.61
C ASP A 16 -2.15 -0.32 -14.42
N LYS A 17 -2.38 0.44 -13.36
CA LYS A 17 -3.19 -0.01 -12.22
C LYS A 17 -4.67 -0.13 -12.59
N ALA A 18 -5.20 0.75 -13.42
CA ALA A 18 -6.56 0.65 -13.93
C ALA A 18 -6.76 -0.63 -14.74
N ALA A 19 -5.82 -0.97 -15.61
CA ALA A 19 -5.85 -2.20 -16.42
C ALA A 19 -5.69 -3.47 -15.55
N PHE A 20 -4.85 -3.43 -14.52
CA PHE A 20 -4.65 -4.51 -13.57
C PHE A 20 -5.90 -4.79 -12.73
N MET A 21 -6.63 -3.74 -12.34
CA MET A 21 -7.80 -3.82 -11.47
C MET A 21 -9.07 -4.18 -12.26
N ASN A 22 -9.10 -5.39 -12.81
CA ASN A 22 -10.29 -5.98 -13.42
C ASN A 22 -11.24 -6.53 -12.34
N ASP A 23 -12.40 -7.03 -12.75
CA ASP A 23 -13.44 -7.53 -11.84
C ASP A 23 -12.94 -8.65 -10.92
N HIS A 24 -12.08 -9.53 -11.45
CA HIS A 24 -11.49 -10.61 -10.66
C HIS A 24 -10.55 -10.08 -9.57
N MET A 25 -9.70 -9.13 -9.91
CA MET A 25 -8.80 -8.49 -8.96
C MET A 25 -9.56 -7.64 -7.95
N GLU A 26 -10.62 -6.96 -8.36
CA GLU A 26 -11.48 -6.22 -7.43
C GLU A 26 -12.12 -7.15 -6.40
N ALA A 27 -12.68 -8.27 -6.84
CA ALA A 27 -13.26 -9.27 -5.94
C ALA A 27 -12.22 -9.81 -4.95
N PHE A 28 -11.02 -10.11 -5.42
CA PHE A 28 -9.92 -10.55 -4.58
C PHE A 28 -9.54 -9.50 -3.52
N PHE A 29 -9.40 -8.23 -3.90
CA PHE A 29 -9.08 -7.16 -2.95
C PHE A 29 -10.16 -6.98 -1.88
N ARG A 30 -11.44 -7.04 -2.28
CA ARG A 30 -12.56 -6.91 -1.34
C ARG A 30 -12.56 -8.02 -0.30
N GLU A 31 -12.40 -9.26 -0.76
CA GLU A 31 -12.34 -10.43 0.12
C GLU A 31 -11.12 -10.38 1.05
N MET A 32 -9.94 -10.12 0.49
CA MET A 32 -8.69 -9.99 1.25
C MET A 32 -8.78 -8.92 2.34
N VAL A 33 -9.26 -7.73 2.01
CA VAL A 33 -9.38 -6.64 2.98
C VAL A 33 -10.40 -6.99 4.06
N GLN A 34 -11.53 -7.61 3.70
CA GLN A 34 -12.53 -8.06 4.66
C GLN A 34 -11.94 -9.04 5.67
N GLU A 35 -11.26 -10.08 5.19
CA GLU A 35 -10.66 -11.10 6.05
C GLU A 35 -9.54 -10.52 6.93
N PHE A 36 -8.69 -9.68 6.35
CA PHE A 36 -7.56 -9.09 7.07
C PHE A 36 -7.98 -7.99 8.05
N CYS A 37 -9.08 -7.29 7.79
CA CYS A 37 -9.69 -6.39 8.78
C CYS A 37 -10.27 -7.18 9.96
N ALA A 38 -10.95 -8.29 9.69
CA ALA A 38 -11.49 -9.15 10.75
C ALA A 38 -10.39 -9.75 11.63
N ALA A 39 -9.21 -10.00 11.06
CA ALA A 39 -8.03 -10.50 11.77
C ALA A 39 -7.18 -9.38 12.42
N ASP A 40 -7.60 -8.12 12.34
CA ASP A 40 -6.85 -6.94 12.80
C ASP A 40 -5.46 -6.77 12.13
N ILE A 41 -5.34 -7.23 10.90
CA ILE A 41 -4.10 -7.16 10.10
C ILE A 41 -4.12 -5.95 9.15
N ALA A 42 -5.22 -5.73 8.44
CA ALA A 42 -5.30 -4.66 7.44
C ALA A 42 -5.37 -3.27 8.08
N ARG A 43 -4.62 -2.34 7.49
CA ARG A 43 -4.63 -0.90 7.81
C ARG A 43 -4.91 -0.14 6.53
N LEU A 44 -6.11 0.40 6.45
CA LEU A 44 -6.55 1.22 5.32
C LEU A 44 -6.69 2.67 5.81
N SER A 45 -5.89 3.55 5.23
CA SER A 45 -5.83 4.96 5.63
C SER A 45 -6.01 5.87 4.42
N PHE A 46 -6.55 7.06 4.66
CA PHE A 46 -6.84 8.05 3.62
C PHE A 46 -6.26 9.42 3.99
N VAL A 47 -5.95 10.20 2.96
CA VAL A 47 -5.77 11.65 3.07
C VAL A 47 -6.99 12.32 2.47
N GLU A 48 -7.57 13.26 3.22
CA GLU A 48 -8.72 14.04 2.79
C GLU A 48 -8.34 15.52 2.66
N VAL A 49 -8.87 16.13 1.61
CA VAL A 49 -8.79 17.59 1.38
C VAL A 49 -10.20 18.10 1.18
N ASN A 50 -10.64 19.01 2.06
CA ASN A 50 -11.99 19.57 2.02
C ASN A 50 -13.11 18.48 1.96
N GLY A 51 -12.92 17.40 2.72
CA GLY A 51 -13.89 16.31 2.78
C GLY A 51 -13.84 15.32 1.61
N HIS A 52 -12.91 15.51 0.65
CA HIS A 52 -12.68 14.60 -0.46
C HIS A 52 -11.47 13.72 -0.17
N ARG A 53 -11.63 12.39 -0.27
CA ARG A 53 -10.55 11.41 -0.18
C ARG A 53 -9.70 11.46 -1.43
N CYS A 54 -8.49 11.95 -1.32
CA CYS A 54 -7.59 12.18 -2.46
C CYS A 54 -6.37 11.28 -2.50
N ALA A 55 -6.09 10.53 -1.45
CA ALA A 55 -5.09 9.47 -1.45
C ALA A 55 -5.47 8.37 -0.45
N ALA A 56 -5.03 7.16 -0.75
CA ALA A 56 -5.26 6.00 0.10
C ALA A 56 -4.05 5.08 0.13
N ILE A 57 -3.88 4.38 1.24
CA ILE A 57 -2.85 3.36 1.43
C ILE A 57 -3.43 2.15 2.11
N LEU A 58 -3.10 0.98 1.61
CA LEU A 58 -3.36 -0.31 2.23
C LEU A 58 -2.05 -0.90 2.71
N ALA A 59 -1.96 -1.12 4.00
CA ALA A 59 -0.82 -1.75 4.66
C ALA A 59 -1.30 -2.91 5.52
N PHE A 60 -0.38 -3.79 5.89
CA PHE A 60 -0.65 -4.92 6.78
C PHE A 60 0.24 -4.84 8.00
N ASP A 61 -0.35 -4.97 9.18
CA ASP A 61 0.37 -5.15 10.43
C ASP A 61 0.47 -6.64 10.74
N TYR A 62 1.69 -7.15 10.71
CA TYR A 62 1.95 -8.54 11.05
C TYR A 62 3.15 -8.64 12.00
N GLY A 63 2.91 -9.16 13.19
CA GLY A 63 3.91 -9.18 14.24
C GLY A 63 4.41 -7.76 14.56
N THR A 64 5.71 -7.57 14.51
CA THR A 64 6.37 -6.28 14.80
C THR A 64 6.52 -5.38 13.57
N ASP A 65 6.03 -5.81 12.42
CA ASP A 65 6.26 -5.14 11.14
C ASP A 65 4.97 -4.53 10.59
N ARG A 66 5.10 -3.43 9.87
CA ARG A 66 4.09 -2.92 8.94
C ARG A 66 4.58 -3.10 7.52
N LEU A 67 3.74 -3.67 6.67
CA LEU A 67 4.02 -3.99 5.28
C LEU A 67 3.19 -3.07 4.38
N LEU A 68 3.83 -2.20 3.60
CA LEU A 68 3.13 -1.37 2.62
C LEU A 68 2.76 -2.22 1.40
N TYR A 69 1.46 -2.50 1.25
CA TYR A 69 1.00 -3.37 0.17
C TYR A 69 0.69 -2.60 -1.13
N ASN A 70 -0.15 -1.58 -1.04
CA ASN A 70 -0.48 -0.75 -2.21
C ASN A 70 -1.01 0.63 -1.81
N SER A 71 -0.95 1.59 -2.73
CA SER A 71 -1.47 2.93 -2.54
C SER A 71 -1.97 3.52 -3.85
N GLY A 72 -2.88 4.46 -3.75
CA GLY A 72 -3.41 5.20 -4.89
C GLY A 72 -3.71 6.65 -4.50
N PHE A 73 -3.80 7.52 -5.49
CA PHE A 73 -4.15 8.91 -5.28
C PHE A 73 -4.84 9.50 -6.51
N ASP A 74 -5.66 10.51 -6.27
CA ASP A 74 -6.28 11.31 -7.31
C ASP A 74 -5.26 12.27 -7.92
N ARG A 75 -5.02 12.14 -9.23
CA ARG A 75 -4.01 12.94 -9.97
C ARG A 75 -4.29 14.44 -9.93
N GLU A 76 -5.54 14.86 -9.76
CA GLU A 76 -5.89 16.26 -9.62
C GLU A 76 -5.29 16.90 -8.38
N TYR A 77 -4.97 16.12 -7.36
CA TYR A 77 -4.34 16.56 -6.11
C TYR A 77 -2.82 16.34 -6.09
N SER A 78 -2.19 15.96 -7.20
CA SER A 78 -0.74 15.69 -7.26
C SER A 78 0.13 16.87 -6.81
N HIS A 79 -0.33 18.10 -7.04
CA HIS A 79 0.35 19.35 -6.61
C HIS A 79 0.47 19.49 -5.09
N LEU A 80 -0.32 18.77 -4.31
CA LEU A 80 -0.25 18.71 -2.85
C LEU A 80 0.58 17.53 -2.33
N SER A 81 1.18 16.74 -3.21
CA SER A 81 1.97 15.55 -2.85
C SER A 81 1.23 14.54 -1.96
N VAL A 82 -0.07 14.38 -2.18
CA VAL A 82 -0.95 13.55 -1.32
C VAL A 82 -0.53 12.09 -1.30
N GLY A 83 0.02 11.58 -2.41
CA GLY A 83 0.55 10.22 -2.49
C GLY A 83 1.78 9.99 -1.60
N LEU A 84 2.63 11.01 -1.43
CA LEU A 84 3.74 10.96 -0.48
C LEU A 84 3.26 11.15 0.96
N LEU A 85 2.32 12.06 1.17
CA LEU A 85 1.76 12.33 2.50
C LEU A 85 1.09 11.11 3.12
N VAL A 86 0.30 10.35 2.36
CA VAL A 86 -0.34 9.13 2.87
C VAL A 86 0.69 8.08 3.29
N LYS A 87 1.80 7.97 2.58
CA LYS A 87 2.90 7.05 2.93
C LYS A 87 3.65 7.53 4.18
N ALA A 88 4.01 8.81 4.25
CA ALA A 88 4.68 9.38 5.41
C ALA A 88 3.82 9.25 6.67
N ASN A 89 2.52 9.48 6.58
CA ASN A 89 1.59 9.26 7.70
C ASN A 89 1.53 7.80 8.13
N SER A 90 1.52 6.86 7.19
CA SER A 90 1.53 5.43 7.50
C SER A 90 2.81 5.01 8.25
N VAL A 91 3.97 5.56 7.87
CA VAL A 91 5.23 5.36 8.60
C VAL A 91 5.12 5.93 10.02
N ARG A 92 4.61 7.16 10.17
CA ARG A 92 4.40 7.77 11.47
C ARG A 92 3.49 6.93 12.37
N GLU A 93 2.35 6.49 11.85
CA GLU A 93 1.42 5.63 12.58
C GLU A 93 2.07 4.30 13.02
N ALA A 94 2.92 3.72 12.17
CA ALA A 94 3.67 2.51 12.50
C ALA A 94 4.64 2.76 13.67
N ILE A 95 5.35 3.89 13.68
CA ILE A 95 6.23 4.28 14.78
C ILE A 95 5.42 4.47 16.07
N GLU A 96 4.32 5.20 16.00
CA GLU A 96 3.44 5.46 17.16
C GLU A 96 2.82 4.16 17.72
N ALA A 97 2.55 3.18 16.85
CA ALA A 97 2.07 1.85 17.21
C ALA A 97 3.17 0.92 17.75
N GLY A 98 4.41 1.39 17.84
CA GLY A 98 5.55 0.61 18.34
C GLY A 98 6.07 -0.46 17.38
N LYS A 99 5.80 -0.33 16.09
CA LYS A 99 6.34 -1.25 15.09
C LYS A 99 7.85 -1.10 15.00
N ARG A 100 8.55 -2.22 14.83
CA ARG A 100 10.02 -2.25 14.78
C ARG A 100 10.56 -2.11 13.37
N ARG A 101 9.74 -2.45 12.35
CA ARG A 101 10.11 -2.37 10.94
C ARG A 101 8.93 -1.89 10.10
N TYR A 102 9.23 -1.04 9.12
CA TYR A 102 8.33 -0.68 8.05
C TYR A 102 8.89 -1.27 6.76
N ASP A 103 8.21 -2.24 6.18
CA ASP A 103 8.64 -2.94 4.98
C ASP A 103 7.89 -2.40 3.75
N PHE A 104 8.62 -1.77 2.84
CA PHE A 104 8.06 -1.24 1.60
C PHE A 104 7.82 -2.31 0.53
N LEU A 105 8.10 -3.59 0.86
CA LEU A 105 7.98 -4.73 -0.05
C LEU A 105 8.86 -4.58 -1.30
N ARG A 106 8.48 -5.25 -2.39
CA ARG A 106 9.29 -5.30 -3.61
C ARG A 106 9.30 -3.95 -4.34
N GLY A 107 10.41 -3.70 -5.02
CA GLY A 107 10.59 -2.54 -5.85
C GLY A 107 11.55 -1.50 -5.26
N ASN A 108 12.17 -0.74 -6.14
CA ASN A 108 13.18 0.26 -5.82
C ASN A 108 12.72 1.68 -6.18
N GLU A 109 11.45 1.96 -6.02
CA GLU A 109 10.88 3.28 -6.31
C GLU A 109 11.57 4.35 -5.44
N PRO A 110 11.94 5.49 -6.04
CA PRO A 110 12.76 6.53 -5.37
C PRO A 110 12.19 7.02 -4.04
N TYR A 111 10.87 7.14 -3.92
CA TYR A 111 10.24 7.64 -2.69
C TYR A 111 10.56 6.80 -1.45
N LYS A 112 10.80 5.51 -1.63
CA LYS A 112 11.16 4.60 -0.53
C LYS A 112 12.47 5.04 0.13
N TYR A 113 13.46 5.35 -0.70
CA TYR A 113 14.76 5.83 -0.22
C TYR A 113 14.68 7.24 0.35
N ASP A 114 13.84 8.11 -0.22
CA ASP A 114 13.57 9.44 0.34
C ASP A 114 12.94 9.35 1.74
N LEU A 115 12.17 8.30 2.02
CA LEU A 115 11.62 8.01 3.36
C LEU A 115 12.59 7.23 4.26
N GLY A 116 13.82 7.01 3.83
CA GLY A 116 14.88 6.41 4.64
C GLY A 116 15.01 4.89 4.51
N ALA A 117 14.40 4.28 3.50
CA ALA A 117 14.52 2.84 3.28
C ALA A 117 15.95 2.44 2.90
N ILE A 118 16.33 1.26 3.34
CA ILE A 118 17.55 0.55 2.92
C ILE A 118 17.17 -0.76 2.24
N ASP A 119 18.00 -1.22 1.32
CA ASP A 119 17.74 -2.47 0.61
C ASP A 119 17.88 -3.68 1.54
N ALA A 120 16.91 -4.60 1.41
CA ALA A 120 16.99 -5.94 1.98
C ALA A 120 16.88 -6.95 0.83
N PRO A 121 17.99 -7.58 0.39
CA PRO A 121 17.98 -8.47 -0.75
C PRO A 121 17.08 -9.68 -0.55
N LEU A 122 16.30 -10.02 -1.58
CA LEU A 122 15.56 -11.26 -1.66
C LEU A 122 16.22 -12.18 -2.68
N TYR A 123 16.27 -13.46 -2.36
CA TYR A 123 16.88 -14.47 -3.21
C TYR A 123 15.85 -15.51 -3.64
N GLN A 124 15.93 -15.92 -4.90
CA GLN A 124 15.19 -17.05 -5.41
C GLN A 124 16.15 -18.21 -5.60
N CYS A 125 15.83 -19.37 -5.00
CA CYS A 125 16.57 -20.61 -5.21
C CYS A 125 15.71 -21.55 -6.07
N THR A 126 16.29 -22.03 -7.16
CA THR A 126 15.66 -23.07 -8.01
C THR A 126 16.50 -24.32 -7.96
N VAL A 127 15.91 -25.42 -7.49
CA VAL A 127 16.56 -26.72 -7.46
C VAL A 127 15.98 -27.59 -8.58
N ARG A 128 16.84 -28.10 -9.44
CA ARG A 128 16.47 -29.04 -10.50
C ARG A 128 17.13 -30.38 -10.24
N ARG A 129 16.42 -31.45 -10.56
CA ARG A 129 16.99 -32.79 -10.53
C ARG A 129 18.05 -32.90 -11.64
N ALA A 130 19.24 -33.40 -11.33
CA ALA A 130 20.23 -33.75 -12.32
C ALA A 130 19.73 -34.91 -13.20
N GLU A 131 19.97 -34.83 -14.50
CA GLU A 131 19.64 -35.90 -15.44
C GLU A 131 20.58 -37.10 -15.25
#